data_40d321e04e4a85e4e21c2c9bd3ac81e9
#
_entry.id   40d321e04e4a85e4e21c2c9bd3ac81e9
#
_cell.length_a   1.000
_cell.length_b   1.000
_cell.length_c   1.000
_cell.angle_alpha   90.00
_cell.angle_beta   90.00
_cell.angle_gamma   90.00
#
_symmetry.space_group_name_H-M   'P 1'
#
loop_
_entity.id
_entity.type
_entity.pdbx_description
1 polymer ?
#
loop_
_entity_poly.entity_id
_entity_poly.type
_entity_poly.pdbx_seq_one_letter_code
_entity_poly.pdbx_strand_id
1 'polypeptide(L)'
;TVTQQGAFLDMGLMKVIFVPTSKQIAGMRPNGDYLVKIYLDEQTGRIAATEKLEPYLSNEELTVNELEIVDLIVYRRTDIGYVCIINNQHTGVLHFNEIYRNIQVGDKFEGFIKKIYPESKDKDDRFRIDIAAGKPGYKRIEGEAEKILRLLQENNGSLPYNDKSKPEDIYDFFGMSKKTFKMTTGNLYRDRKILFEGDGIKLTPVS
;
A
#
# COMPACT_ATOMS: atom_id res chain seq x y z
N THR A 1 -21.02 0.45 -19.70
CA THR A 1 -21.32 0.89 -21.08
C THR A 1 -20.73 2.26 -21.32
N VAL A 2 -20.12 2.48 -22.50
CA VAL A 2 -19.51 3.77 -22.89
C VAL A 2 -20.31 4.38 -24.03
N THR A 3 -20.55 5.69 -23.97
CA THR A 3 -21.26 6.49 -24.97
C THR A 3 -20.44 7.75 -25.31
N GLN A 4 -20.86 8.51 -26.31
CA GLN A 4 -20.21 9.79 -26.64
C GLN A 4 -20.30 10.83 -25.53
N GLN A 5 -21.32 10.77 -24.69
CA GLN A 5 -21.58 11.73 -23.61
C GLN A 5 -20.85 11.37 -22.30
N GLY A 6 -20.47 10.11 -22.12
CA GLY A 6 -19.81 9.60 -20.93
C GLY A 6 -19.91 8.09 -20.79
N ALA A 7 -19.53 7.61 -19.62
CA ALA A 7 -19.55 6.20 -19.27
C ALA A 7 -20.57 5.91 -18.16
N PHE A 8 -21.22 4.76 -18.25
CA PHE A 8 -22.06 4.21 -17.20
C PHE A 8 -21.29 3.08 -16.52
N LEU A 9 -20.94 3.29 -15.27
CA LEU A 9 -20.20 2.34 -14.45
C LEU A 9 -21.18 1.47 -13.65
N ASP A 10 -20.86 0.19 -13.59
CA ASP A 10 -21.50 -0.78 -12.72
C ASP A 10 -20.76 -0.79 -11.37
N MET A 11 -21.47 -0.62 -10.27
CA MET A 11 -20.94 -0.68 -8.92
C MET A 11 -21.42 -1.92 -8.16
N GLY A 12 -22.00 -2.90 -8.88
CA GLY A 12 -22.66 -4.05 -8.24
C GLY A 12 -24.01 -3.72 -7.58
N LEU A 13 -24.58 -2.55 -7.89
CA LEU A 13 -25.89 -2.12 -7.41
C LEU A 13 -26.94 -2.19 -8.52
N MET A 14 -28.22 -2.08 -8.16
CA MET A 14 -29.31 -2.10 -9.17
C MET A 14 -29.26 -0.95 -10.18
N LYS A 15 -28.51 0.12 -9.90
CA LYS A 15 -28.38 1.29 -10.76
C LYS A 15 -26.91 1.53 -11.09
N VAL A 16 -26.65 1.80 -12.36
CA VAL A 16 -25.36 2.27 -12.85
C VAL A 16 -25.16 3.75 -12.52
N ILE A 17 -23.92 4.19 -12.37
CA ILE A 17 -23.57 5.59 -12.15
C ILE A 17 -22.98 6.19 -13.42
N PHE A 18 -23.37 7.41 -13.75
CA PHE A 18 -22.91 8.13 -14.94
C PHE A 18 -21.65 8.95 -14.64
N VAL A 19 -20.64 8.84 -15.51
CA VAL A 19 -19.43 9.65 -15.51
C VAL A 19 -19.38 10.44 -16.81
N PRO A 20 -19.67 11.75 -16.80
CA PRO A 20 -19.59 12.58 -17.98
C PRO A 20 -18.18 12.56 -18.60
N THR A 21 -18.04 12.68 -19.91
CA THR A 21 -16.74 12.73 -20.60
C THR A 21 -15.84 13.82 -20.03
N SER A 22 -16.40 14.99 -19.68
CA SER A 22 -15.66 16.11 -19.06
C SER A 22 -15.12 15.80 -17.65
N LYS A 23 -15.63 14.75 -16.99
CA LYS A 23 -15.25 14.29 -15.65
C LYS A 23 -14.36 13.07 -15.65
N GLN A 24 -13.92 12.62 -16.83
CA GLN A 24 -12.93 11.55 -17.01
C GLN A 24 -11.52 12.15 -17.17
N ILE A 25 -10.48 11.43 -16.77
CA ILE A 25 -9.06 11.80 -16.98
C ILE A 25 -8.68 11.43 -18.41
N ALA A 26 -9.02 10.22 -18.83
CA ALA A 26 -8.91 9.72 -20.17
C ALA A 26 -10.22 9.03 -20.57
N GLY A 27 -10.44 8.79 -21.85
CA GLY A 27 -11.64 8.08 -22.29
C GLY A 27 -11.75 6.70 -21.63
N MET A 28 -12.84 6.47 -20.90
CA MET A 28 -13.12 5.18 -20.26
C MET A 28 -13.36 4.09 -21.30
N ARG A 29 -12.98 2.86 -20.99
CA ARG A 29 -13.12 1.70 -21.86
C ARG A 29 -14.08 0.69 -21.24
N PRO A 30 -14.82 -0.10 -22.04
CA PRO A 30 -15.61 -1.21 -21.53
C PRO A 30 -14.73 -2.20 -20.75
N ASN A 31 -15.29 -2.76 -19.66
CA ASN A 31 -14.62 -3.72 -18.77
C ASN A 31 -13.35 -3.21 -18.08
N GLY A 32 -13.17 -1.88 -17.99
CA GLY A 32 -12.13 -1.27 -17.17
C GLY A 32 -12.62 -0.95 -15.76
N ASP A 33 -11.71 -1.02 -14.79
CA ASP A 33 -11.95 -0.60 -13.42
C ASP A 33 -11.45 0.83 -13.21
N TYR A 34 -12.27 1.65 -12.55
CA TYR A 34 -12.00 3.07 -12.39
C TYR A 34 -12.26 3.51 -10.94
N LEU A 35 -11.35 4.30 -10.41
CA LEU A 35 -11.53 4.96 -9.13
C LEU A 35 -12.25 6.29 -9.36
N VAL A 36 -13.44 6.43 -8.79
CA VAL A 36 -14.29 7.61 -8.98
C VAL A 36 -14.85 8.12 -7.67
N LYS A 37 -15.10 9.43 -7.59
CA LYS A 37 -15.88 10.05 -6.53
C LYS A 37 -17.30 10.26 -7.00
N ILE A 38 -18.25 9.81 -6.19
CA ILE A 38 -19.69 10.07 -6.39
C ILE A 38 -20.02 11.46 -5.86
N TYR A 39 -20.78 12.22 -6.63
CA TYR A 39 -21.26 13.54 -6.24
C TYR A 39 -22.69 13.78 -6.72
N LEU A 40 -23.37 14.74 -6.10
CA LEU A 40 -24.64 15.25 -6.58
C LEU A 40 -24.38 16.38 -7.60
N ASP A 41 -24.83 16.19 -8.80
CA ASP A 41 -24.75 17.23 -9.83
C ASP A 41 -25.82 18.30 -9.54
N GLU A 42 -25.38 19.49 -9.17
CA GLU A 42 -26.25 20.60 -8.77
C GLU A 42 -27.11 21.12 -9.92
N GLN A 43 -26.68 20.98 -11.17
CA GLN A 43 -27.43 21.45 -12.32
C GLN A 43 -28.59 20.52 -12.66
N THR A 44 -28.38 19.23 -12.53
CA THR A 44 -29.36 18.21 -12.93
C THR A 44 -30.10 17.58 -11.74
N GLY A 45 -29.60 17.79 -10.51
CA GLY A 45 -30.09 17.12 -9.29
C GLY A 45 -29.90 15.62 -9.30
N ARG A 46 -28.98 15.08 -10.15
CA ARG A 46 -28.73 13.66 -10.30
C ARG A 46 -27.40 13.26 -9.68
N ILE A 47 -27.33 12.03 -9.21
CA ILE A 47 -26.09 11.43 -8.76
C ILE A 47 -25.22 11.10 -10.00
N ALA A 48 -24.00 11.60 -10.00
CA ALA A 48 -22.99 11.37 -11.01
C ALA A 48 -21.64 11.00 -10.36
N ALA A 49 -20.65 10.66 -11.17
CA ALA A 49 -19.31 10.41 -10.64
C ALA A 49 -18.23 11.13 -11.47
N THR A 50 -17.06 11.30 -10.87
CA THR A 50 -15.88 11.91 -11.49
C THR A 50 -14.64 11.08 -11.22
N GLU A 51 -13.78 10.93 -12.21
CA GLU A 51 -12.44 10.36 -12.10
C GLU A 51 -11.42 11.43 -11.63
N LYS A 52 -11.75 12.71 -11.78
CA LYS A 52 -10.92 13.85 -11.36
C LYS A 52 -11.07 14.05 -9.86
N LEU A 53 -10.19 13.43 -9.06
CA LEU A 53 -10.27 13.39 -7.60
C LEU A 53 -9.54 14.56 -6.92
N GLU A 54 -8.60 15.19 -7.60
CA GLU A 54 -7.75 16.26 -7.06
C GLU A 54 -8.53 17.39 -6.38
N PRO A 55 -9.68 17.88 -6.92
CA PRO A 55 -10.46 18.95 -6.26
C PRO A 55 -11.07 18.57 -4.91
N TYR A 56 -11.08 17.28 -4.58
CA TYR A 56 -11.68 16.75 -3.36
C TYR A 56 -10.64 16.27 -2.34
N LEU A 57 -9.35 16.42 -2.67
CA LEU A 57 -8.22 15.97 -1.86
C LEU A 57 -7.34 17.17 -1.55
N SER A 58 -7.08 17.47 -0.30
CA SER A 58 -6.23 18.56 0.12
C SER A 58 -5.31 18.14 1.25
N ASN A 59 -4.07 18.62 1.20
CA ASN A 59 -3.09 18.51 2.28
C ASN A 59 -2.77 19.90 2.88
N GLU A 60 -3.61 20.90 2.68
CA GLU A 60 -3.43 22.25 3.25
C GLU A 60 -3.72 22.26 4.76
N GLU A 61 -4.81 21.59 5.16
CA GLU A 61 -5.17 21.40 6.56
C GLU A 61 -5.29 19.90 6.83
N LEU A 62 -4.44 19.38 7.73
CA LEU A 62 -4.42 17.96 8.02
C LEU A 62 -5.34 17.59 9.18
N THR A 63 -6.13 16.55 8.98
CA THR A 63 -6.97 15.92 10.01
C THR A 63 -6.34 14.66 10.58
N VAL A 64 -5.08 14.37 10.22
CA VAL A 64 -4.34 13.16 10.61
C VAL A 64 -3.01 13.52 11.26
N ASN A 65 -2.49 12.63 12.13
CA ASN A 65 -1.25 12.79 12.85
C ASN A 65 -0.25 11.68 12.52
N GLU A 66 1.04 11.91 12.79
CA GLU A 66 2.06 10.85 12.68
C GLU A 66 1.70 9.66 13.57
N LEU A 67 1.95 8.45 13.08
CA LEU A 67 1.64 7.15 13.67
C LEU A 67 0.15 6.80 13.77
N GLU A 68 -0.74 7.64 13.29
CA GLU A 68 -2.18 7.37 13.22
C GLU A 68 -2.47 6.29 12.17
N ILE A 69 -3.35 5.34 12.53
CA ILE A 69 -3.87 4.32 11.61
C ILE A 69 -4.94 4.96 10.75
N VAL A 70 -4.85 4.75 9.44
CA VAL A 70 -5.71 5.39 8.45
C VAL A 70 -6.13 4.40 7.36
N ASP A 71 -7.27 4.67 6.74
CA ASP A 71 -7.73 3.98 5.55
C ASP A 71 -7.01 4.52 4.32
N LEU A 72 -6.45 3.62 3.52
CA LEU A 72 -5.72 3.92 2.30
C LEU A 72 -6.41 3.37 1.07
N ILE A 73 -6.47 4.17 0.01
CA ILE A 73 -6.87 3.74 -1.32
C ILE A 73 -5.73 4.05 -2.28
N VAL A 74 -5.23 3.06 -2.98
CA VAL A 74 -4.17 3.26 -3.98
C VAL A 74 -4.73 4.05 -5.17
N TYR A 75 -4.23 5.27 -5.37
CA TYR A 75 -4.77 6.19 -6.37
C TYR A 75 -4.00 6.12 -7.69
N ARG A 76 -2.68 6.25 -7.65
CA ARG A 76 -1.85 6.19 -8.85
C ARG A 76 -0.43 5.76 -8.54
N ARG A 77 0.24 5.17 -9.53
CA ARG A 77 1.66 4.82 -9.46
C ARG A 77 2.53 6.00 -9.88
N THR A 78 3.69 6.13 -9.23
CA THR A 78 4.76 7.10 -9.54
C THR A 78 6.10 6.38 -9.63
N ASP A 79 7.18 7.10 -9.93
CA ASP A 79 8.53 6.54 -10.01
C ASP A 79 9.08 6.10 -8.65
N ILE A 80 8.58 6.66 -7.54
CA ILE A 80 9.08 6.38 -6.18
C ILE A 80 8.16 5.49 -5.34
N GLY A 81 6.93 5.24 -5.79
CA GLY A 81 5.93 4.50 -5.04
C GLY A 81 4.52 4.69 -5.57
N TYR A 82 3.54 4.56 -4.71
CA TYR A 82 2.15 4.86 -5.00
C TYR A 82 1.69 6.09 -4.22
N VAL A 83 0.96 6.97 -4.88
CA VAL A 83 0.14 7.96 -4.19
C VAL A 83 -1.14 7.26 -3.74
N CYS A 84 -1.44 7.35 -2.46
CA CYS A 84 -2.66 6.83 -1.87
C CYS A 84 -3.53 7.96 -1.35
N ILE A 85 -4.83 7.77 -1.40
CA ILE A 85 -5.81 8.61 -0.74
C ILE A 85 -5.91 8.16 0.72
N ILE A 86 -5.84 9.09 1.65
CA ILE A 86 -5.89 8.89 3.09
C ILE A 86 -7.25 9.37 3.60
N ASN A 87 -8.03 8.49 4.23
CA ASN A 87 -9.34 8.78 4.84
C ASN A 87 -10.30 9.55 3.90
N ASN A 88 -10.20 9.36 2.58
CA ASN A 88 -10.94 10.07 1.52
C ASN A 88 -10.75 11.60 1.49
N GLN A 89 -9.71 12.14 2.15
CA GLN A 89 -9.49 13.59 2.30
C GLN A 89 -8.09 14.05 1.87
N HIS A 90 -7.06 13.29 2.23
CA HIS A 90 -5.67 13.66 1.99
C HIS A 90 -4.99 12.74 0.99
N THR A 91 -3.78 13.09 0.57
CA THR A 91 -2.92 12.22 -0.22
C THR A 91 -1.59 12.00 0.48
N GLY A 92 -1.03 10.79 0.35
CA GLY A 92 0.29 10.45 0.85
C GLY A 92 1.01 9.50 -0.08
N VAL A 93 2.33 9.39 0.09
CA VAL A 93 3.20 8.53 -0.71
C VAL A 93 3.53 7.25 0.05
N LEU A 94 3.17 6.11 -0.53
CA LEU A 94 3.61 4.79 -0.12
C LEU A 94 4.81 4.41 -0.98
N HIS A 95 6.02 4.51 -0.43
CA HIS A 95 7.25 4.22 -1.15
C HIS A 95 7.38 2.74 -1.47
N PHE A 96 8.01 2.37 -2.61
CA PHE A 96 8.19 0.97 -3.02
C PHE A 96 8.92 0.11 -1.98
N ASN A 97 9.83 0.69 -1.21
CA ASN A 97 10.54 -0.01 -0.14
C ASN A 97 9.69 -0.30 1.12
N GLU A 98 8.47 0.23 1.17
CA GLU A 98 7.48 -0.02 2.24
C GLU A 98 6.39 -1.01 1.79
N ILE A 99 6.50 -1.53 0.55
CA ILE A 99 5.50 -2.41 -0.05
C ILE A 99 5.99 -3.85 0.03
N TYR A 100 5.24 -4.71 0.72
CA TYR A 100 5.57 -6.12 0.96
C TYR A 100 4.56 -7.09 0.33
N ARG A 101 3.64 -6.58 -0.47
CA ARG A 101 2.62 -7.36 -1.17
C ARG A 101 2.38 -6.78 -2.55
N ASN A 102 1.76 -7.56 -3.43
CA ASN A 102 1.32 -7.02 -4.70
C ASN A 102 0.21 -6.00 -4.46
N ILE A 103 0.38 -4.77 -4.97
CA ILE A 103 -0.55 -3.65 -4.81
C ILE A 103 -0.89 -3.12 -6.20
N GLN A 104 -2.19 -2.86 -6.41
CA GLN A 104 -2.73 -2.30 -7.64
C GLN A 104 -3.51 -1.02 -7.35
N VAL A 105 -3.66 -0.18 -8.37
CA VAL A 105 -4.53 1.00 -8.29
C VAL A 105 -5.97 0.56 -8.00
N GLY A 106 -6.62 1.21 -7.02
CA GLY A 106 -7.94 0.84 -6.52
C GLY A 106 -7.93 -0.03 -5.26
N ASP A 107 -6.80 -0.66 -4.90
CA ASP A 107 -6.70 -1.45 -3.67
C ASP A 107 -6.97 -0.59 -2.43
N LYS A 108 -7.67 -1.19 -1.46
CA LYS A 108 -8.01 -0.58 -0.18
C LYS A 108 -7.42 -1.39 0.97
N PHE A 109 -6.80 -0.70 1.90
CA PHE A 109 -6.22 -1.33 3.10
C PHE A 109 -5.94 -0.32 4.19
N GLU A 110 -5.77 -0.81 5.42
CA GLU A 110 -5.28 0.01 6.53
C GLU A 110 -3.76 0.21 6.43
N GLY A 111 -3.34 1.41 6.72
CA GLY A 111 -1.94 1.79 6.90
C GLY A 111 -1.80 2.79 8.02
N PHE A 112 -0.67 3.45 8.10
CA PHE A 112 -0.46 4.52 9.07
C PHE A 112 0.37 5.66 8.48
N ILE A 113 0.22 6.84 9.08
CA ILE A 113 1.02 8.01 8.76
C ILE A 113 2.43 7.79 9.30
N LYS A 114 3.40 7.65 8.43
CA LYS A 114 4.80 7.42 8.82
C LYS A 114 5.49 8.71 9.20
N LYS A 115 5.29 9.74 8.39
CA LYS A 115 5.88 11.06 8.59
C LYS A 115 5.08 12.15 7.88
N ILE A 116 4.95 13.28 8.52
CA ILE A 116 4.40 14.51 7.95
C ILE A 116 5.54 15.52 7.81
N TYR A 117 5.73 16.02 6.58
CA TYR A 117 6.72 17.05 6.30
C TYR A 117 5.98 18.39 6.21
N PRO A 118 6.30 19.35 7.09
CA PRO A 118 5.88 20.72 6.85
C PRO A 118 6.51 21.17 5.55
N GLU A 119 5.81 22.02 4.85
CA GLU A 119 6.20 22.51 3.52
C GLU A 119 7.69 22.68 3.25
N SER A 120 8.09 22.25 2.07
CA SER A 120 9.23 22.85 1.41
C SER A 120 8.77 24.14 0.74
N LYS A 121 9.57 25.22 0.84
CA LYS A 121 9.30 26.58 0.37
C LYS A 121 9.04 26.78 -1.14
N ASP A 122 8.77 25.71 -1.87
CA ASP A 122 8.53 25.68 -3.30
C ASP A 122 7.04 25.49 -3.62
N LYS A 123 6.35 26.59 -3.74
CA LYS A 123 5.17 26.91 -4.57
C LYS A 123 3.78 26.40 -4.21
N ASP A 124 3.60 25.37 -3.41
CA ASP A 124 2.26 24.93 -2.99
C ASP A 124 2.25 24.70 -1.47
N ASP A 125 1.48 25.51 -0.74
CA ASP A 125 1.30 25.44 0.73
C ASP A 125 0.68 24.12 1.22
N ARG A 126 1.26 22.95 0.84
CA ARG A 126 0.71 21.63 1.11
C ARG A 126 1.68 20.73 1.86
N PHE A 127 1.22 20.09 2.92
CA PHE A 127 1.99 19.09 3.61
C PHE A 127 2.25 17.86 2.73
N ARG A 128 3.47 17.33 2.81
CA ARG A 128 3.78 16.01 2.24
C ARG A 128 3.64 14.95 3.32
N ILE A 129 3.00 13.86 2.98
CA ILE A 129 2.74 12.75 3.90
C ILE A 129 3.38 11.49 3.33
N ASP A 130 4.31 10.90 4.09
CA ASP A 130 4.76 9.53 3.86
C ASP A 130 3.91 8.57 4.68
N ILE A 131 3.45 7.52 4.03
CA ILE A 131 2.64 6.47 4.65
C ILE A 131 3.33 5.11 4.56
N ALA A 132 2.93 4.21 5.43
CA ALA A 132 3.35 2.81 5.38
C ALA A 132 2.15 1.89 5.50
N ALA A 133 2.23 0.70 4.89
CA ALA A 133 1.20 -0.31 4.99
C ALA A 133 1.23 -1.00 6.38
N GLY A 134 0.06 -1.27 6.96
CA GLY A 134 -0.09 -1.97 8.23
C GLY A 134 -0.06 -1.07 9.46
N LYS A 135 0.38 -1.60 10.60
CA LYS A 135 0.38 -0.90 11.90
C LYS A 135 1.76 -0.38 12.26
N PRO A 136 1.87 0.79 12.95
CA PRO A 136 3.16 1.33 13.35
C PRO A 136 3.90 0.36 14.28
N GLY A 137 5.18 0.12 14.00
CA GLY A 137 6.11 -0.62 14.87
C GLY A 137 6.02 -2.15 14.89
N TYR A 138 4.90 -2.76 14.55
CA TYR A 138 4.70 -4.21 14.75
C TYR A 138 4.74 -5.05 13.46
N LYS A 139 4.20 -4.56 12.35
CA LYS A 139 3.99 -5.37 11.13
C LYS A 139 5.21 -5.53 10.21
N ARG A 140 6.19 -4.67 10.29
CA ARG A 140 7.41 -4.85 9.47
C ARG A 140 8.18 -6.10 9.88
N ILE A 141 8.17 -6.38 11.19
CA ILE A 141 8.85 -7.56 11.76
C ILE A 141 8.00 -8.82 11.56
N GLU A 142 6.67 -8.71 11.70
CA GLU A 142 5.73 -9.85 11.57
C GLU A 142 5.62 -10.34 10.11
N GLY A 143 5.49 -9.45 9.13
CA GLY A 143 5.46 -9.85 7.72
C GLY A 143 6.76 -10.50 7.24
N GLU A 144 7.90 -10.00 7.69
CA GLU A 144 9.22 -10.59 7.39
C GLU A 144 9.41 -11.93 8.12
N ALA A 145 8.89 -12.04 9.35
CA ALA A 145 8.92 -13.27 10.12
C ALA A 145 8.03 -14.36 9.49
N GLU A 146 6.81 -14.01 9.11
CA GLU A 146 5.89 -14.91 8.41
C GLU A 146 6.48 -15.38 7.08
N LYS A 147 7.11 -14.48 6.32
CA LYS A 147 7.79 -14.81 5.07
C LYS A 147 8.92 -15.82 5.29
N ILE A 148 9.78 -15.60 6.29
CA ILE A 148 10.85 -16.54 6.62
C ILE A 148 10.29 -17.90 7.04
N LEU A 149 9.27 -17.92 7.90
CA LEU A 149 8.63 -19.16 8.34
C LEU A 149 7.98 -19.94 7.18
N ARG A 150 7.29 -19.23 6.27
CA ARG A 150 6.70 -19.82 5.07
C ARG A 150 7.78 -20.42 4.16
N LEU A 151 8.84 -19.66 3.87
CA LEU A 151 9.96 -20.17 3.07
C LEU A 151 10.65 -21.37 3.71
N LEU A 152 10.77 -21.39 5.04
CA LEU A 152 11.26 -22.55 5.75
C LEU A 152 10.33 -23.77 5.56
N GLN A 153 9.01 -23.59 5.68
CA GLN A 153 8.02 -24.66 5.45
C GLN A 153 8.09 -25.21 4.01
N GLU A 154 8.18 -24.31 3.01
CA GLU A 154 8.31 -24.66 1.60
C GLU A 154 9.63 -25.40 1.27
N ASN A 155 10.67 -25.24 2.10
CA ASN A 155 11.98 -25.86 1.96
C ASN A 155 12.28 -26.93 3.02
N ASN A 156 11.30 -27.76 3.37
CA ASN A 156 11.45 -28.86 4.32
C ASN A 156 11.93 -28.45 5.71
N GLY A 157 11.62 -27.23 6.12
CA GLY A 157 11.93 -26.67 7.44
C GLY A 157 13.37 -26.21 7.62
N SER A 158 14.21 -26.17 6.59
CA SER A 158 15.61 -25.75 6.69
C SER A 158 16.05 -24.91 5.50
N LEU A 159 16.82 -23.85 5.77
CA LEU A 159 17.39 -22.96 4.75
C LEU A 159 18.88 -22.70 5.05
N PRO A 160 19.78 -22.72 4.04
CA PRO A 160 21.22 -22.55 4.20
C PRO A 160 21.62 -21.07 4.28
N TYR A 161 20.93 -20.29 5.12
CA TYR A 161 21.18 -18.87 5.31
C TYR A 161 21.28 -18.53 6.79
N ASN A 162 22.25 -17.69 7.15
CA ASN A 162 22.45 -17.18 8.50
C ASN A 162 22.95 -15.73 8.48
N ASP A 163 23.36 -15.21 9.62
CA ASP A 163 23.88 -13.85 9.77
C ASP A 163 25.22 -13.59 9.07
N LYS A 164 25.93 -14.66 8.64
CA LYS A 164 27.18 -14.60 7.88
C LYS A 164 26.97 -14.64 6.37
N SER A 165 25.79 -15.06 5.90
CA SER A 165 25.46 -15.10 4.46
C SER A 165 25.65 -13.74 3.80
N LYS A 166 25.99 -13.71 2.52
CA LYS A 166 26.21 -12.46 1.78
C LYS A 166 24.92 -11.65 1.67
N PRO A 167 24.99 -10.32 1.70
CA PRO A 167 23.80 -9.46 1.55
C PRO A 167 23.01 -9.71 0.27
N GLU A 168 23.71 -10.00 -0.84
CA GLU A 168 23.13 -10.27 -2.15
C GLU A 168 22.31 -11.56 -2.11
N ASP A 169 22.87 -12.66 -1.58
CA ASP A 169 22.19 -13.96 -1.46
C ASP A 169 20.91 -13.87 -0.61
N ILE A 170 20.97 -13.08 0.46
CA ILE A 170 19.79 -12.82 1.33
C ILE A 170 18.76 -12.00 0.58
N TYR A 171 19.17 -10.97 -0.14
CA TYR A 171 18.27 -10.14 -0.91
C TYR A 171 17.59 -10.93 -2.04
N ASP A 172 18.34 -11.70 -2.80
CA ASP A 172 17.83 -12.49 -3.93
C ASP A 172 16.84 -13.57 -3.47
N PHE A 173 17.10 -14.23 -2.35
CA PHE A 173 16.24 -15.31 -1.87
C PHE A 173 15.05 -14.79 -1.04
N PHE A 174 15.30 -13.89 -0.08
CA PHE A 174 14.26 -13.41 0.84
C PHE A 174 13.61 -12.09 0.42
N GLY A 175 14.20 -11.33 -0.54
CA GLY A 175 13.74 -10.01 -0.92
C GLY A 175 13.81 -8.97 0.21
N MET A 176 14.73 -9.15 1.15
CA MET A 176 14.92 -8.26 2.29
C MET A 176 16.39 -7.93 2.53
N SER A 177 16.69 -6.81 3.20
CA SER A 177 18.07 -6.46 3.52
C SER A 177 18.67 -7.44 4.56
N LYS A 178 20.00 -7.64 4.53
CA LYS A 178 20.70 -8.43 5.55
C LYS A 178 20.44 -7.94 6.99
N LYS A 179 20.32 -6.63 7.18
CA LYS A 179 19.97 -6.04 8.49
C LYS A 179 18.59 -6.48 8.94
N THR A 180 17.61 -6.44 8.04
CA THR A 180 16.23 -6.89 8.30
C THR A 180 16.22 -8.38 8.59
N PHE A 181 16.86 -9.19 7.76
CA PHE A 181 16.98 -10.64 7.94
C PHE A 181 17.55 -11.00 9.31
N LYS A 182 18.68 -10.40 9.70
CA LYS A 182 19.32 -10.64 11.00
C LYS A 182 18.43 -10.27 12.17
N MET A 183 17.73 -9.15 12.10
CA MET A 183 16.80 -8.72 13.14
C MET A 183 15.60 -9.67 13.27
N THR A 184 15.03 -10.06 12.13
CA THR A 184 13.84 -10.93 12.07
C THR A 184 14.18 -12.36 12.56
N THR A 185 15.28 -12.94 12.08
CA THR A 185 15.72 -14.27 12.53
C THR A 185 16.11 -14.28 14.00
N GLY A 186 16.70 -13.20 14.53
CA GLY A 186 16.97 -13.03 15.97
C GLY A 186 15.69 -13.03 16.81
N ASN A 187 14.62 -12.38 16.35
CA ASN A 187 13.33 -12.40 17.03
C ASN A 187 12.67 -13.79 16.94
N LEU A 188 12.65 -14.42 15.76
CA LEU A 188 12.13 -15.77 15.58
C LEU A 188 12.85 -16.81 16.46
N TYR A 189 14.16 -16.67 16.62
CA TYR A 189 14.96 -17.50 17.52
C TYR A 189 14.58 -17.28 18.99
N ARG A 190 14.47 -16.04 19.43
CA ARG A 190 14.02 -15.68 20.79
C ARG A 190 12.62 -16.23 21.09
N ASP A 191 11.73 -16.19 20.08
CA ASP A 191 10.37 -16.72 20.18
C ASP A 191 10.31 -18.25 20.00
N ARG A 192 11.47 -18.93 19.92
CA ARG A 192 11.61 -20.38 19.77
C ARG A 192 10.90 -20.97 18.54
N LYS A 193 10.74 -20.18 17.49
CA LYS A 193 10.13 -20.60 16.23
C LYS A 193 11.16 -21.20 15.26
N ILE A 194 12.42 -20.78 15.38
CA ILE A 194 13.53 -21.31 14.60
C ILE A 194 14.75 -21.61 15.47
N LEU A 195 15.66 -22.41 14.93
CA LEU A 195 16.99 -22.69 15.47
C LEU A 195 18.06 -22.28 14.45
N PHE A 196 19.22 -21.86 14.92
CA PHE A 196 20.43 -21.77 14.09
C PHE A 196 21.16 -23.10 14.15
N GLU A 197 21.34 -23.75 13.00
CA GLU A 197 22.02 -25.04 12.89
C GLU A 197 23.01 -25.01 11.75
N GLY A 198 24.29 -25.21 12.05
CA GLY A 198 25.37 -25.12 11.06
C GLY A 198 25.43 -23.73 10.41
N ASP A 199 25.39 -23.71 9.08
CA ASP A 199 25.40 -22.47 8.28
C ASP A 199 24.00 -21.97 7.90
N GLY A 200 22.94 -22.43 8.58
CA GLY A 200 21.57 -22.14 8.23
C GLY A 200 20.64 -21.87 9.38
N ILE A 201 19.37 -21.69 9.04
CA ILE A 201 18.22 -21.61 9.96
C ILE A 201 17.28 -22.79 9.73
N LYS A 202 16.62 -23.25 10.80
CA LYS A 202 15.72 -24.40 10.79
C LYS A 202 14.48 -24.13 11.64
N LEU A 203 13.33 -24.67 11.24
CA LEU A 203 12.13 -24.64 12.09
C LEU A 203 12.36 -25.44 13.37
N THR A 204 11.88 -24.92 14.49
CA THR A 204 11.85 -25.68 15.75
C THR A 204 10.85 -26.85 15.59
N PRO A 205 11.22 -28.08 15.96
CA PRO A 205 10.26 -29.19 15.96
C PRO A 205 9.05 -28.85 16.84
N VAL A 206 7.85 -29.08 16.32
CA VAL A 206 6.62 -28.97 17.11
C VAL A 206 6.59 -30.16 18.07
N SER A 207 6.68 -29.87 19.36
CA SER A 207 6.53 -30.88 20.44
C SER A 207 5.09 -31.28 20.58
#